data_151df238e42312238e410bdc04996c24
#
_entry.id   151df238e42312238e410bdc04996c24
#
_cell.length_a   1.000
_cell.length_b   1.000
_cell.length_c   1.000
_cell.angle_alpha   90.00
_cell.angle_beta   90.00
_cell.angle_gamma   90.00
#
_symmetry.space_group_name_H-M   'P 1'
#
loop_
_entity.id
_entity.type
_entity.pdbx_description
1 polymer ?
#
loop_
_entity_poly.entity_id
_entity_poly.type
_entity_poly.pdbx_seq_one_letter_code
_entity_poly.pdbx_strand_id
1 'polypeptide(L)'
;MLFRSEIHEGPAAVQRTLLGRLGKDGNLNLDEVRIDEHDFKAIDKIIVIACGTAAYAGMVAKYAIEHWVRIPVEVELAHEFRYRDPILTPRTLVVAISQSGETMDTLMALRHAREQGSKVLAICNTQGASIPRESDAVLYTHAGPEVAVASTKAFVAQITAAYVLGLYLAQVKGAMFRDEIAQALDSLKDMPRKIQWVLDTQTKTVHDAAAQMVDAKSFLFLGRHVGYPVAMEGALKLKEIAYTFTEGFAAGELKHGPIALVDEGEPVVFIVPPARGRNVLHAKVISGIEEVKARGAYIIAVAEENDPDVERYADVVFWRPACPTLMSPLVDVVPLQLFAMDMAKLKNYDVDKPRNLAKSVTVE
;
A
#
# COMPACT_ATOMS: atom_id res chain seq x y z
N MET A 1 18.98 -8.00 -11.92
CA MET A 1 17.82 -7.09 -11.92
C MET A 1 17.29 -7.03 -10.49
N LEU A 2 17.60 -5.95 -9.83
CA LEU A 2 17.29 -5.70 -8.41
C LEU A 2 15.78 -5.61 -8.16
N PHE A 3 15.08 -4.81 -8.97
CA PHE A 3 13.63 -4.62 -8.87
C PHE A 3 12.86 -5.95 -8.83
N ARG A 4 13.21 -6.89 -9.75
CA ARG A 4 12.61 -8.23 -9.75
C ARG A 4 12.93 -8.99 -8.46
N SER A 5 14.21 -9.00 -8.06
CA SER A 5 14.64 -9.69 -6.83
C SER A 5 13.87 -9.17 -5.62
N GLU A 6 13.70 -7.85 -5.52
CA GLU A 6 13.02 -7.19 -4.41
C GLU A 6 11.51 -7.48 -4.39
N ILE A 7 10.84 -7.66 -5.55
CA ILE A 7 9.45 -8.17 -5.59
C ILE A 7 9.40 -9.58 -4.97
N HIS A 8 10.32 -10.47 -5.38
CA HIS A 8 10.38 -11.84 -4.86
C HIS A 8 10.80 -11.92 -3.38
N GLU A 9 11.38 -10.87 -2.82
CA GLU A 9 11.68 -10.74 -1.40
C GLU A 9 10.46 -10.28 -0.57
N GLY A 10 9.36 -9.91 -1.19
CA GLY A 10 8.12 -9.46 -0.52
C GLY A 10 7.63 -10.39 0.59
N PRO A 11 7.52 -11.73 0.35
CA PRO A 11 7.14 -12.69 1.39
C PRO A 11 8.05 -12.61 2.62
N ALA A 12 9.36 -12.61 2.41
CA ALA A 12 10.34 -12.53 3.48
C ALA A 12 10.34 -11.17 4.20
N ALA A 13 10.05 -10.08 3.47
CA ALA A 13 9.91 -8.75 4.07
C ALA A 13 8.74 -8.69 5.05
N VAL A 14 7.58 -9.24 4.69
CA VAL A 14 6.41 -9.34 5.60
C VAL A 14 6.77 -10.20 6.82
N GLN A 15 7.41 -11.36 6.64
CA GLN A 15 7.83 -12.22 7.76
C GLN A 15 8.77 -11.51 8.72
N ARG A 16 9.81 -10.84 8.20
CA ARG A 16 10.79 -10.11 9.01
C ARG A 16 10.14 -8.93 9.76
N THR A 17 9.18 -8.25 9.14
CA THR A 17 8.43 -7.16 9.80
C THR A 17 7.60 -7.67 10.99
N LEU A 18 7.16 -8.92 10.98
CA LEU A 18 6.41 -9.54 12.09
C LEU A 18 7.29 -10.15 13.17
N LEU A 19 8.57 -10.43 12.85
CA LEU A 19 9.47 -11.18 13.73
C LEU A 19 9.72 -10.43 15.04
N GLY A 20 9.59 -11.15 16.17
CA GLY A 20 9.88 -10.63 17.51
C GLY A 20 8.77 -9.74 18.12
N ARG A 21 7.68 -9.46 17.40
CA ARG A 21 6.59 -8.57 17.84
C ARG A 21 5.40 -9.30 18.45
N LEU A 22 5.42 -10.63 18.40
CA LEU A 22 4.38 -11.48 18.97
C LEU A 22 4.89 -12.14 20.22
N GLY A 23 4.27 -11.82 21.36
CA GLY A 23 4.55 -12.46 22.64
C GLY A 23 4.07 -13.92 22.66
N LYS A 24 4.66 -14.72 23.55
CA LYS A 24 4.25 -16.12 23.77
C LYS A 24 2.81 -16.26 24.26
N ASP A 25 2.30 -15.21 24.85
CA ASP A 25 0.92 -15.10 25.36
C ASP A 25 -0.10 -14.69 24.28
N GLY A 26 0.36 -14.49 23.03
CA GLY A 26 -0.46 -14.06 21.91
C GLY A 26 -0.75 -12.55 21.86
N ASN A 27 -0.19 -11.77 22.76
CA ASN A 27 -0.25 -10.32 22.72
C ASN A 27 0.83 -9.76 21.79
N LEU A 28 0.56 -8.57 21.23
CA LEU A 28 1.58 -7.79 20.57
C LEU A 28 2.47 -7.13 21.61
N ASN A 29 3.77 -7.21 21.40
CA ASN A 29 4.77 -6.52 22.18
C ASN A 29 5.66 -5.69 21.24
N LEU A 30 5.67 -4.37 21.44
CA LEU A 30 6.46 -3.41 20.69
C LEU A 30 7.50 -2.74 21.60
N ASP A 31 8.38 -3.54 22.25
CA ASP A 31 9.42 -3.04 23.15
C ASP A 31 10.35 -1.99 22.53
N GLU A 32 10.44 -2.00 21.19
CA GLU A 32 11.22 -1.01 20.44
C GLU A 32 10.54 0.36 20.36
N VAL A 33 9.22 0.42 20.57
CA VAL A 33 8.43 1.66 20.50
C VAL A 33 8.43 2.32 21.87
N ARG A 34 9.21 3.41 22.01
CA ARG A 34 9.44 4.13 23.27
C ARG A 34 8.39 5.18 23.58
N ILE A 35 7.13 4.87 23.35
CA ILE A 35 5.97 5.69 23.76
C ILE A 35 5.24 4.90 24.84
N ASP A 36 5.00 5.52 25.99
CA ASP A 36 4.32 4.87 27.09
C ASP A 36 2.88 4.48 26.73
N GLU A 37 2.39 3.36 27.30
CA GLU A 37 1.00 2.93 27.12
C GLU A 37 -0.02 4.00 27.53
N HIS A 38 0.30 4.81 28.55
CA HIS A 38 -0.55 5.92 28.96
C HIS A 38 -0.73 6.94 27.82
N ASP A 39 0.38 7.30 27.15
CA ASP A 39 0.34 8.22 25.99
C ASP A 39 -0.44 7.59 24.84
N PHE A 40 -0.23 6.30 24.53
CA PHE A 40 -1.00 5.60 23.50
C PHE A 40 -2.51 5.56 23.83
N LYS A 41 -2.89 5.35 25.08
CA LYS A 41 -4.30 5.41 25.52
C LYS A 41 -4.91 6.79 25.33
N ALA A 42 -4.14 7.85 25.50
CA ALA A 42 -4.60 9.24 25.36
C ALA A 42 -4.77 9.69 23.91
N ILE A 43 -4.13 9.02 22.93
CA ILE A 43 -4.23 9.38 21.51
C ILE A 43 -5.69 9.28 21.04
N ASP A 44 -6.21 10.32 20.42
CA ASP A 44 -7.56 10.38 19.87
C ASP A 44 -7.59 10.66 18.35
N LYS A 45 -6.43 10.92 17.74
CA LYS A 45 -6.27 11.13 16.30
C LYS A 45 -4.90 10.65 15.85
N ILE A 46 -4.84 10.07 14.66
CA ILE A 46 -3.59 9.75 13.98
C ILE A 46 -3.51 10.55 12.67
N ILE A 47 -2.33 11.10 12.37
CA ILE A 47 -2.02 11.66 11.06
C ILE A 47 -0.81 10.93 10.50
N VAL A 48 -0.97 10.30 9.36
CA VAL A 48 0.13 9.67 8.62
C VAL A 48 0.69 10.69 7.64
N ILE A 49 2.00 10.93 7.70
CA ILE A 49 2.73 11.81 6.78
C ILE A 49 3.74 11.00 5.97
N ALA A 50 3.70 11.13 4.66
CA ALA A 50 4.59 10.40 3.75
C ALA A 50 4.56 11.00 2.34
N CYS A 51 5.42 10.48 1.46
CA CYS A 51 5.44 10.81 0.03
C CYS A 51 5.38 9.53 -0.82
N GLY A 52 4.81 9.62 -2.03
CA GLY A 52 4.80 8.54 -3.03
C GLY A 52 4.23 7.22 -2.51
N THR A 53 4.93 6.12 -2.77
CA THR A 53 4.57 4.76 -2.34
C THR A 53 4.28 4.66 -0.84
N ALA A 54 5.04 5.35 0.00
CA ALA A 54 4.84 5.36 1.45
C ALA A 54 3.50 6.04 1.84
N ALA A 55 3.07 7.08 1.11
CA ALA A 55 1.77 7.70 1.33
C ALA A 55 0.63 6.73 0.97
N TYR A 56 0.77 5.95 -0.10
CA TYR A 56 -0.22 4.93 -0.46
C TYR A 56 -0.26 3.77 0.56
N ALA A 57 0.89 3.37 1.12
CA ALA A 57 0.91 2.45 2.25
C ALA A 57 0.17 3.02 3.47
N GLY A 58 0.33 4.31 3.75
CA GLY A 58 -0.42 5.03 4.78
C GLY A 58 -1.93 5.05 4.50
N MET A 59 -2.34 5.26 3.24
CA MET A 59 -3.75 5.22 2.85
C MET A 59 -4.37 3.82 3.04
N VAL A 60 -3.63 2.75 2.77
CA VAL A 60 -4.06 1.38 3.10
C VAL A 60 -4.21 1.22 4.60
N ALA A 61 -3.20 1.64 5.37
CA ALA A 61 -3.18 1.53 6.82
C ALA A 61 -4.34 2.27 7.49
N LYS A 62 -4.75 3.44 6.97
CA LYS A 62 -5.89 4.20 7.46
C LYS A 62 -7.14 3.34 7.60
N TYR A 63 -7.52 2.60 6.56
CA TYR A 63 -8.72 1.75 6.59
C TYR A 63 -8.68 0.70 7.70
N ALA A 64 -7.51 0.09 7.91
CA ALA A 64 -7.35 -0.94 8.93
C ALA A 64 -7.33 -0.34 10.34
N ILE A 65 -6.57 0.73 10.55
CA ILE A 65 -6.43 1.36 11.86
C ILE A 65 -7.78 1.95 12.31
N GLU A 66 -8.48 2.70 11.44
CA GLU A 66 -9.83 3.22 11.77
C GLU A 66 -10.82 2.08 12.11
N HIS A 67 -10.72 0.95 11.39
CA HIS A 67 -11.57 -0.22 11.67
C HIS A 67 -11.28 -0.84 13.03
N TRP A 68 -10.00 -0.99 13.39
CA TRP A 68 -9.59 -1.70 14.61
C TRP A 68 -9.57 -0.81 15.85
N VAL A 69 -9.11 0.42 15.72
CA VAL A 69 -8.87 1.32 16.86
C VAL A 69 -10.04 2.28 17.13
N ARG A 70 -10.87 2.54 16.11
CA ARG A 70 -12.04 3.43 16.17
C ARG A 70 -11.71 4.88 16.51
N ILE A 71 -10.55 5.36 16.06
CA ILE A 71 -10.16 6.78 16.09
C ILE A 71 -9.91 7.27 14.66
N PRO A 72 -10.08 8.58 14.37
CA PRO A 72 -9.85 9.11 13.04
C PRO A 72 -8.38 9.02 12.63
N VAL A 73 -8.15 8.64 11.36
CA VAL A 73 -6.83 8.62 10.74
C VAL A 73 -6.86 9.49 9.49
N GLU A 74 -6.03 10.51 9.45
CA GLU A 74 -5.78 11.31 8.26
C GLU A 74 -4.49 10.83 7.59
N VAL A 75 -4.41 10.95 6.27
CA VAL A 75 -3.18 10.66 5.52
C VAL A 75 -2.88 11.88 4.66
N GLU A 76 -1.70 12.44 4.82
CA GLU A 76 -1.30 13.64 4.15
C GLU A 76 0.04 13.48 3.44
N LEU A 77 0.15 14.13 2.29
CA LEU A 77 1.43 14.27 1.63
C LEU A 77 2.32 15.20 2.47
N ALA A 78 3.51 14.72 2.82
CA ALA A 78 4.38 15.41 3.77
C ALA A 78 4.72 16.85 3.35
N HIS A 79 4.94 17.05 2.03
CA HIS A 79 5.21 18.38 1.47
C HIS A 79 4.02 19.35 1.56
N GLU A 80 2.76 18.88 1.65
CA GLU A 80 1.58 19.72 1.84
C GLU A 80 1.25 19.93 3.32
N PHE A 81 1.44 18.91 4.15
CA PHE A 81 1.12 18.91 5.58
C PHE A 81 1.70 20.12 6.32
N ARG A 82 2.95 20.40 6.12
CA ARG A 82 3.67 21.46 6.79
C ARG A 82 3.15 22.87 6.41
N TYR A 83 2.73 23.06 5.15
CA TYR A 83 2.32 24.37 4.64
C TYR A 83 0.85 24.70 4.90
N ARG A 84 0.01 23.71 5.13
CA ARG A 84 -1.40 23.95 5.45
C ARG A 84 -1.66 24.30 6.91
N ASP A 85 -0.63 24.30 7.76
CA ASP A 85 -0.73 24.56 9.20
C ASP A 85 -1.77 23.63 9.89
N PRO A 86 -1.45 22.32 10.01
CA PRO A 86 -2.40 21.31 10.51
C PRO A 86 -2.77 21.54 11.97
N ILE A 87 -4.02 21.22 12.32
CA ILE A 87 -4.47 21.25 13.71
C ILE A 87 -3.90 20.05 14.45
N LEU A 88 -2.93 20.30 15.32
CA LEU A 88 -2.23 19.32 16.12
C LEU A 88 -2.46 19.51 17.60
N THR A 89 -2.41 18.42 18.35
CA THR A 89 -2.53 18.42 19.82
C THR A 89 -1.58 17.38 20.41
N PRO A 90 -1.27 17.43 21.71
CA PRO A 90 -0.51 16.37 22.38
C PRO A 90 -1.16 14.98 22.32
N ARG A 91 -2.45 14.91 21.96
CA ARG A 91 -3.20 13.67 21.77
C ARG A 91 -3.23 13.19 20.31
N THR A 92 -2.57 13.93 19.41
CA THR A 92 -2.37 13.53 18.02
C THR A 92 -1.08 12.75 17.90
N LEU A 93 -1.15 11.51 17.38
CA LEU A 93 0.04 10.74 16.99
C LEU A 93 0.30 11.02 15.51
N VAL A 94 1.48 11.55 15.19
CA VAL A 94 1.94 11.68 13.81
C VAL A 94 2.79 10.46 13.46
N VAL A 95 2.42 9.72 12.41
CA VAL A 95 3.14 8.55 11.92
C VAL A 95 3.85 8.91 10.63
N ALA A 96 5.18 9.02 10.68
CA ALA A 96 6.02 9.32 9.51
C ALA A 96 6.47 8.01 8.84
N ILE A 97 6.07 7.79 7.59
CA ILE A 97 6.47 6.58 6.84
C ILE A 97 7.52 6.95 5.79
N SER A 98 8.69 6.31 5.86
CA SER A 98 9.77 6.48 4.89
C SER A 98 10.65 5.23 4.81
N GLN A 99 10.90 4.72 3.60
CA GLN A 99 11.81 3.58 3.41
C GLN A 99 13.24 3.96 3.77
N SER A 100 13.76 5.05 3.20
CA SER A 100 15.14 5.52 3.40
C SER A 100 15.35 6.21 4.74
N GLY A 101 14.31 6.83 5.29
CA GLY A 101 14.40 7.69 6.46
C GLY A 101 15.11 9.03 6.21
N GLU A 102 15.35 9.38 4.94
CA GLU A 102 16.04 10.62 4.52
C GLU A 102 15.19 11.49 3.58
N THR A 103 13.91 11.18 3.39
CA THR A 103 13.01 11.99 2.56
C THR A 103 12.83 13.36 3.21
N MET A 104 13.34 14.41 2.57
CA MET A 104 13.44 15.74 3.17
C MET A 104 12.06 16.29 3.56
N ASP A 105 11.09 16.22 2.67
CA ASP A 105 9.72 16.68 2.96
C ASP A 105 9.11 16.00 4.20
N THR A 106 9.31 14.67 4.33
CA THR A 106 8.83 13.91 5.48
C THR A 106 9.56 14.30 6.76
N LEU A 107 10.87 14.54 6.69
CA LEU A 107 11.67 15.01 7.82
C LEU A 107 11.22 16.39 8.29
N MET A 108 10.97 17.31 7.36
CA MET A 108 10.53 18.66 7.72
C MET A 108 9.10 18.68 8.27
N ALA A 109 8.21 17.83 7.73
CA ALA A 109 6.86 17.66 8.27
C ALA A 109 6.87 17.05 9.69
N LEU A 110 7.76 16.09 9.95
CA LEU A 110 8.00 15.51 11.26
C LEU A 110 8.45 16.57 12.27
N ARG A 111 9.44 17.40 11.90
CA ARG A 111 9.93 18.51 12.76
C ARG A 111 8.80 19.48 13.10
N HIS A 112 8.04 19.89 12.11
CA HIS A 112 6.87 20.74 12.30
C HIS A 112 5.87 20.13 13.29
N ALA A 113 5.55 18.83 13.16
CA ALA A 113 4.64 18.16 14.09
C ALA A 113 5.16 18.15 15.53
N ARG A 114 6.47 17.94 15.73
CA ARG A 114 7.10 17.98 17.07
C ARG A 114 7.11 19.37 17.67
N GLU A 115 7.40 20.40 16.87
CA GLU A 115 7.34 21.81 17.30
C GLU A 115 5.94 22.19 17.78
N GLN A 116 4.88 21.61 17.19
CA GLN A 116 3.50 21.79 17.60
C GLN A 116 3.07 20.88 18.77
N GLY A 117 3.99 20.10 19.35
CA GLY A 117 3.78 19.28 20.54
C GLY A 117 3.13 17.92 20.33
N SER A 118 3.01 17.45 19.08
CA SER A 118 2.56 16.09 18.79
C SER A 118 3.67 15.07 18.97
N LYS A 119 3.32 13.86 19.42
CA LYS A 119 4.23 12.70 19.40
C LYS A 119 4.40 12.21 17.96
N VAL A 120 5.63 11.85 17.60
CA VAL A 120 5.95 11.32 16.28
C VAL A 120 6.52 9.90 16.38
N LEU A 121 5.92 8.97 15.63
CA LEU A 121 6.41 7.61 15.44
C LEU A 121 6.84 7.43 13.98
N ALA A 122 8.07 6.98 13.75
CA ALA A 122 8.53 6.64 12.41
C ALA A 122 8.30 5.17 12.09
N ILE A 123 7.78 4.88 10.89
CA ILE A 123 7.88 3.56 10.25
C ILE A 123 8.97 3.66 9.20
N CYS A 124 10.11 3.01 9.42
CA CYS A 124 11.29 3.16 8.60
C CYS A 124 12.01 1.82 8.36
N ASN A 125 12.75 1.71 7.26
CA ASN A 125 13.57 0.52 7.00
C ASN A 125 15.04 0.73 7.33
N THR A 126 15.56 1.94 7.13
CA THR A 126 16.98 2.25 7.30
C THR A 126 17.29 2.69 8.73
N GLN A 127 18.13 1.93 9.41
CA GLN A 127 18.59 2.27 10.76
C GLN A 127 19.56 3.46 10.72
N GLY A 128 19.47 4.32 11.74
CA GLY A 128 20.37 5.47 11.89
C GLY A 128 20.13 6.63 10.94
N ALA A 129 19.09 6.56 10.09
CA ALA A 129 18.66 7.67 9.23
C ALA A 129 18.08 8.86 10.03
N SER A 130 17.91 10.00 9.39
CA SER A 130 17.50 11.25 10.03
C SER A 130 16.09 11.18 10.63
N ILE A 131 15.11 10.66 9.89
CA ILE A 131 13.72 10.52 10.36
C ILE A 131 13.64 9.67 11.64
N PRO A 132 14.22 8.44 11.71
CA PRO A 132 14.26 7.65 12.94
C PRO A 132 14.92 8.35 14.11
N ARG A 133 16.03 9.07 13.88
CA ARG A 133 16.76 9.77 14.96
C ARG A 133 15.98 10.93 15.56
N GLU A 134 15.14 11.57 14.78
CA GLU A 134 14.36 12.73 15.19
C GLU A 134 12.93 12.37 15.62
N SER A 135 12.54 11.09 15.57
CA SER A 135 11.24 10.61 16.04
C SER A 135 11.27 10.25 17.54
N ASP A 136 10.12 10.36 18.21
CA ASP A 136 9.97 9.93 19.60
C ASP A 136 9.97 8.40 19.73
N ALA A 137 9.53 7.69 18.69
CA ALA A 137 9.57 6.24 18.60
C ALA A 137 9.80 5.77 17.15
N VAL A 138 10.30 4.55 16.99
CA VAL A 138 10.55 3.97 15.67
C VAL A 138 10.06 2.53 15.62
N LEU A 139 9.35 2.20 14.56
CA LEU A 139 8.97 0.85 14.18
C LEU A 139 9.69 0.47 12.88
N TYR A 140 10.78 -0.30 12.98
CA TYR A 140 11.54 -0.71 11.81
C TYR A 140 10.85 -1.83 11.04
N THR A 141 10.85 -1.75 9.70
CA THR A 141 10.24 -2.77 8.85
C THR A 141 11.10 -4.01 8.68
N HIS A 142 12.41 -3.90 8.90
CA HIS A 142 13.37 -5.00 8.70
C HIS A 142 13.28 -5.70 7.34
N ALA A 143 12.85 -4.96 6.30
CA ALA A 143 12.66 -5.50 4.95
C ALA A 143 13.99 -5.88 4.25
N GLY A 144 15.13 -5.55 4.87
CA GLY A 144 16.44 -5.64 4.23
C GLY A 144 16.69 -4.49 3.24
N PRO A 145 17.88 -4.39 2.64
CA PRO A 145 18.20 -3.34 1.69
C PRO A 145 17.24 -3.37 0.48
N GLU A 146 16.69 -2.22 0.11
CA GLU A 146 15.95 -2.00 -1.13
C GLU A 146 16.74 -1.00 -1.97
N VAL A 147 17.33 -1.47 -3.08
CA VAL A 147 18.34 -0.75 -3.87
C VAL A 147 17.76 -0.22 -5.18
N ALA A 148 16.82 -0.95 -5.78
CA ALA A 148 16.10 -0.46 -6.97
C ALA A 148 15.41 0.87 -6.64
N VAL A 149 15.44 1.81 -7.58
CA VAL A 149 14.96 3.17 -7.35
C VAL A 149 13.46 3.17 -7.03
N ALA A 150 12.64 2.51 -7.85
CA ALA A 150 11.21 2.35 -7.59
C ALA A 150 11.00 1.33 -6.46
N SER A 151 10.13 1.67 -5.51
CA SER A 151 9.87 0.85 -4.32
C SER A 151 9.02 -0.38 -4.64
N THR A 152 9.30 -1.51 -3.97
CA THR A 152 8.61 -2.79 -4.13
C THR A 152 8.27 -3.42 -2.78
N LYS A 153 9.21 -4.21 -2.21
CA LYS A 153 9.03 -4.89 -0.91
C LYS A 153 8.81 -3.93 0.25
N ALA A 154 9.33 -2.69 0.17
CA ALA A 154 9.09 -1.69 1.20
C ALA A 154 7.61 -1.35 1.34
N PHE A 155 6.83 -1.34 0.27
CA PHE A 155 5.38 -1.09 0.33
C PHE A 155 4.66 -2.10 1.22
N VAL A 156 4.84 -3.41 0.96
CA VAL A 156 4.21 -4.46 1.77
C VAL A 156 4.74 -4.49 3.21
N ALA A 157 6.02 -4.18 3.41
CA ALA A 157 6.62 -4.11 4.74
C ALA A 157 6.07 -2.90 5.54
N GLN A 158 5.88 -1.75 4.91
CA GLN A 158 5.28 -0.56 5.54
C GLN A 158 3.82 -0.79 5.93
N ILE A 159 3.02 -1.40 5.05
CA ILE A 159 1.64 -1.80 5.39
C ILE A 159 1.65 -2.77 6.58
N THR A 160 2.52 -3.78 6.55
CA THR A 160 2.63 -4.76 7.64
C THR A 160 3.00 -4.10 8.97
N ALA A 161 3.97 -3.19 8.98
CA ALA A 161 4.36 -2.44 10.19
C ALA A 161 3.22 -1.55 10.70
N ALA A 162 2.52 -0.85 9.79
CA ALA A 162 1.37 -0.03 10.14
C ALA A 162 0.19 -0.86 10.68
N TYR A 163 -0.02 -2.08 10.17
CA TYR A 163 -1.01 -3.01 10.70
C TYR A 163 -0.65 -3.51 12.11
N VAL A 164 0.63 -3.83 12.33
CA VAL A 164 1.13 -4.17 13.66
C VAL A 164 0.91 -3.03 14.64
N LEU A 165 1.21 -1.79 14.24
CA LEU A 165 0.93 -0.59 15.06
C LEU A 165 -0.56 -0.44 15.34
N GLY A 166 -1.42 -0.61 14.34
CA GLY A 166 -2.88 -0.50 14.50
C GLY A 166 -3.44 -1.55 15.46
N LEU A 167 -3.03 -2.81 15.31
CA LEU A 167 -3.44 -3.89 16.23
C LEU A 167 -2.90 -3.69 17.64
N TYR A 168 -1.67 -3.20 17.78
CA TYR A 168 -1.11 -2.84 19.09
C TYR A 168 -1.90 -1.71 19.77
N LEU A 169 -2.24 -0.66 19.03
CA LEU A 169 -3.10 0.42 19.53
C LEU A 169 -4.49 -0.10 19.93
N ALA A 170 -5.08 -0.99 19.13
CA ALA A 170 -6.35 -1.63 19.46
C ALA A 170 -6.26 -2.45 20.77
N GLN A 171 -5.15 -3.18 20.95
CA GLN A 171 -4.86 -3.91 22.19
C GLN A 171 -4.74 -2.97 23.40
N VAL A 172 -3.89 -1.94 23.30
CA VAL A 172 -3.63 -0.98 24.40
C VAL A 172 -4.86 -0.20 24.80
N LYS A 173 -5.69 0.19 23.80
CA LYS A 173 -6.95 0.92 24.02
C LYS A 173 -8.13 0.02 24.40
N GLY A 174 -7.99 -1.31 24.30
CA GLY A 174 -9.09 -2.24 24.52
C GLY A 174 -10.21 -2.10 23.47
N ALA A 175 -9.87 -1.69 22.26
CA ALA A 175 -10.83 -1.46 21.17
C ALA A 175 -11.24 -2.75 20.43
N MET A 176 -10.45 -3.82 20.57
CA MET A 176 -10.74 -5.16 20.04
C MET A 176 -10.56 -6.20 21.14
N PHE A 177 -11.29 -7.29 21.03
CA PHE A 177 -11.08 -8.46 21.89
C PHE A 177 -9.80 -9.21 21.49
N ARG A 178 -9.25 -9.94 22.43
CA ARG A 178 -7.97 -10.66 22.23
C ARG A 178 -8.01 -11.68 21.08
N ASP A 179 -9.10 -12.39 20.95
CA ASP A 179 -9.34 -13.38 19.89
C ASP A 179 -9.47 -12.72 18.51
N GLU A 180 -10.07 -11.54 18.41
CA GLU A 180 -10.15 -10.75 17.18
C GLU A 180 -8.76 -10.28 16.73
N ILE A 181 -7.93 -9.82 17.68
CA ILE A 181 -6.53 -9.44 17.41
C ILE A 181 -5.74 -10.66 16.93
N ALA A 182 -5.89 -11.81 17.62
CA ALA A 182 -5.22 -13.05 17.24
C ALA A 182 -5.63 -13.49 15.81
N GLN A 183 -6.90 -13.41 15.45
CA GLN A 183 -7.39 -13.73 14.10
C GLN A 183 -6.82 -12.80 13.04
N ALA A 184 -6.73 -11.49 13.31
CA ALA A 184 -6.11 -10.53 12.42
C ALA A 184 -4.62 -10.81 12.21
N LEU A 185 -3.90 -11.14 13.31
CA LEU A 185 -2.49 -11.52 13.27
C LEU A 185 -2.25 -12.82 12.50
N ASP A 186 -3.09 -13.83 12.68
CA ASP A 186 -2.98 -15.09 11.93
C ASP A 186 -3.25 -14.88 10.44
N SER A 187 -4.20 -14.01 10.11
CA SER A 187 -4.40 -13.57 8.71
C SER A 187 -3.16 -12.89 8.14
N LEU A 188 -2.51 -12.02 8.92
CA LEU A 188 -1.30 -11.30 8.50
C LEU A 188 -0.10 -12.25 8.35
N LYS A 189 0.06 -13.22 9.24
CA LYS A 189 1.09 -14.28 9.15
C LYS A 189 0.95 -15.16 7.91
N ASP A 190 -0.24 -15.31 7.35
CA ASP A 190 -0.50 -16.11 6.14
C ASP A 190 -0.19 -15.34 4.84
N MET A 191 -0.04 -14.01 4.89
CA MET A 191 0.21 -13.19 3.70
C MET A 191 1.48 -13.57 2.94
N PRO A 192 2.62 -13.91 3.57
CA PRO A 192 3.81 -14.37 2.84
C PRO A 192 3.54 -15.54 1.90
N ARG A 193 2.77 -16.54 2.35
CA ARG A 193 2.39 -17.70 1.53
C ARG A 193 1.51 -17.27 0.34
N LYS A 194 0.59 -16.34 0.54
CA LYS A 194 -0.30 -15.83 -0.51
C LYS A 194 0.44 -14.97 -1.52
N ILE A 195 1.38 -14.13 -1.08
CA ILE A 195 2.27 -13.38 -1.98
C ILE A 195 3.10 -14.35 -2.81
N GLN A 196 3.69 -15.38 -2.19
CA GLN A 196 4.46 -16.39 -2.90
C GLN A 196 3.62 -17.13 -3.95
N TRP A 197 2.39 -17.47 -3.61
CA TRP A 197 1.46 -18.11 -4.55
C TRP A 197 1.26 -17.24 -5.82
N VAL A 198 1.07 -15.93 -5.69
CA VAL A 198 0.95 -15.02 -6.86
C VAL A 198 2.23 -15.03 -7.69
N LEU A 199 3.39 -14.96 -7.05
CA LEU A 199 4.68 -15.01 -7.73
C LEU A 199 4.88 -16.30 -8.52
N ASP A 200 4.45 -17.43 -7.97
CA ASP A 200 4.62 -18.75 -8.57
C ASP A 200 3.63 -19.01 -9.72
N THR A 201 2.41 -18.47 -9.62
CA THR A 201 1.32 -18.85 -10.53
C THR A 201 0.94 -17.78 -11.55
N GLN A 202 1.14 -16.48 -11.25
CA GLN A 202 0.63 -15.40 -12.09
C GLN A 202 1.68 -14.76 -13.01
N THR A 203 2.96 -15.03 -12.80
CA THR A 203 4.06 -14.40 -13.55
C THR A 203 3.87 -14.52 -15.07
N LYS A 204 3.42 -15.67 -15.58
CA LYS A 204 3.20 -15.85 -17.02
C LYS A 204 2.00 -15.03 -17.51
N THR A 205 0.88 -15.08 -16.82
CA THR A 205 -0.34 -14.34 -17.18
C THR A 205 -0.06 -12.84 -17.20
N VAL A 206 0.67 -12.32 -16.21
CA VAL A 206 1.07 -10.93 -16.13
C VAL A 206 1.99 -10.54 -17.30
N HIS A 207 2.97 -11.40 -17.62
CA HIS A 207 3.87 -11.17 -18.76
C HIS A 207 3.13 -11.14 -20.10
N ASP A 208 2.21 -12.08 -20.33
CA ASP A 208 1.43 -12.14 -21.57
C ASP A 208 0.53 -10.89 -21.71
N ALA A 209 -0.08 -10.43 -20.63
CA ALA A 209 -0.84 -9.18 -20.61
C ALA A 209 0.03 -7.95 -20.90
N ALA A 210 1.23 -7.88 -20.30
CA ALA A 210 2.17 -6.79 -20.56
C ALA A 210 2.63 -6.77 -22.03
N ALA A 211 2.88 -7.94 -22.63
CA ALA A 211 3.24 -8.06 -24.04
C ALA A 211 2.11 -7.59 -24.97
N GLN A 212 0.87 -7.89 -24.62
CA GLN A 212 -0.30 -7.45 -25.38
C GLN A 212 -0.52 -5.94 -25.29
N MET A 213 -0.18 -5.32 -24.16
CA MET A 213 -0.42 -3.91 -23.86
C MET A 213 0.83 -3.01 -24.02
N VAL A 214 1.94 -3.53 -24.55
CA VAL A 214 3.23 -2.82 -24.60
C VAL A 214 3.15 -1.47 -25.34
N ASP A 215 2.30 -1.37 -26.36
CA ASP A 215 2.12 -0.16 -27.17
C ASP A 215 1.03 0.77 -26.65
N ALA A 216 0.30 0.39 -25.59
CA ALA A 216 -0.72 1.24 -24.99
C ALA A 216 -0.12 2.56 -24.51
N LYS A 217 -0.85 3.66 -24.77
CA LYS A 217 -0.38 5.04 -24.47
C LYS A 217 -0.71 5.46 -23.05
N SER A 218 -1.80 4.94 -22.53
CA SER A 218 -2.35 5.27 -21.22
C SER A 218 -2.98 4.05 -20.54
N PHE A 219 -3.15 4.14 -19.23
CA PHE A 219 -3.88 3.17 -18.41
C PHE A 219 -4.66 3.91 -17.33
N LEU A 220 -5.87 3.46 -17.08
CA LEU A 220 -6.62 3.85 -15.89
C LEU A 220 -6.55 2.73 -14.85
N PHE A 221 -6.26 3.09 -13.60
CA PHE A 221 -6.23 2.16 -12.48
C PHE A 221 -7.33 2.49 -11.48
N LEU A 222 -8.22 1.58 -11.24
CA LEU A 222 -9.46 1.81 -10.49
C LEU A 222 -9.56 0.87 -9.29
N GLY A 223 -9.89 1.43 -8.14
CA GLY A 223 -10.13 0.65 -6.93
C GLY A 223 -11.16 1.32 -6.02
N ARG A 224 -11.73 0.53 -5.12
CA ARG A 224 -12.58 1.01 -4.03
C ARG A 224 -12.04 0.55 -2.70
N HIS A 225 -12.30 1.34 -1.63
CA HIS A 225 -11.85 1.01 -0.28
C HIS A 225 -10.31 0.81 -0.29
N VAL A 226 -9.79 -0.26 0.30
CA VAL A 226 -8.34 -0.57 0.29
C VAL A 226 -7.76 -0.81 -1.12
N GLY A 227 -8.60 -1.12 -2.11
CA GLY A 227 -8.18 -1.26 -3.51
C GLY A 227 -7.83 0.07 -4.18
N TYR A 228 -8.35 1.21 -3.68
CA TYR A 228 -8.03 2.52 -4.23
C TYR A 228 -6.54 2.89 -4.09
N PRO A 229 -5.93 2.86 -2.90
CA PRO A 229 -4.49 3.10 -2.79
C PRO A 229 -3.62 2.06 -3.50
N VAL A 230 -4.08 0.82 -3.66
CA VAL A 230 -3.38 -0.19 -4.48
C VAL A 230 -3.42 0.18 -5.96
N ALA A 231 -4.55 0.66 -6.45
CA ALA A 231 -4.66 1.17 -7.82
C ALA A 231 -3.71 2.35 -8.07
N MET A 232 -3.62 3.28 -7.12
CA MET A 232 -2.67 4.41 -7.19
C MET A 232 -1.21 3.93 -7.20
N GLU A 233 -0.86 2.93 -6.40
CA GLU A 233 0.49 2.36 -6.37
C GLU A 233 0.83 1.65 -7.68
N GLY A 234 -0.10 0.87 -8.26
CA GLY A 234 0.08 0.23 -9.56
C GLY A 234 0.30 1.27 -10.68
N ALA A 235 -0.50 2.34 -10.69
CA ALA A 235 -0.34 3.44 -11.61
C ALA A 235 1.02 4.14 -11.44
N LEU A 236 1.46 4.36 -10.20
CA LEU A 236 2.77 4.96 -9.91
C LEU A 236 3.91 4.09 -10.45
N LYS A 237 3.89 2.78 -10.22
CA LYS A 237 4.95 1.88 -10.71
C LYS A 237 5.07 1.91 -12.23
N LEU A 238 3.95 1.93 -12.94
CA LEU A 238 3.98 1.97 -14.40
C LEU A 238 4.52 3.32 -14.93
N LYS A 239 4.19 4.44 -14.27
CA LYS A 239 4.81 5.75 -14.55
C LYS A 239 6.31 5.74 -14.35
N GLU A 240 6.76 5.25 -13.20
CA GLU A 240 8.17 5.32 -12.78
C GLU A 240 9.11 4.55 -13.70
N ILE A 241 8.73 3.33 -14.11
CA ILE A 241 9.66 2.42 -14.79
C ILE A 241 9.33 2.15 -16.26
N ALA A 242 8.06 2.23 -16.66
CA ALA A 242 7.65 2.02 -18.05
C ALA A 242 7.36 3.33 -18.81
N TYR A 243 7.39 4.48 -18.12
CA TYR A 243 7.18 5.82 -18.67
C TYR A 243 5.87 5.94 -19.46
N THR A 244 4.85 5.20 -19.03
CA THR A 244 3.53 5.23 -19.62
C THR A 244 2.64 6.16 -18.80
N PHE A 245 1.83 6.98 -19.47
CA PHE A 245 0.87 7.83 -18.77
C PHE A 245 -0.19 6.96 -18.08
N THR A 246 -0.37 7.15 -16.80
CA THR A 246 -1.31 6.35 -16.02
C THR A 246 -1.97 7.21 -14.95
N GLU A 247 -3.23 6.93 -14.66
CA GLU A 247 -3.94 7.58 -13.58
C GLU A 247 -4.59 6.55 -12.67
N GLY A 248 -4.38 6.70 -11.36
CA GLY A 248 -5.02 5.88 -10.33
C GLY A 248 -6.04 6.71 -9.56
N PHE A 249 -7.31 6.26 -9.49
CA PHE A 249 -8.35 6.97 -8.75
C PHE A 249 -9.42 6.06 -8.17
N ALA A 250 -10.23 6.61 -7.28
CA ALA A 250 -11.33 5.88 -6.68
C ALA A 250 -12.37 5.53 -7.74
N ALA A 251 -12.70 4.24 -7.90
CA ALA A 251 -13.59 3.77 -8.96
C ALA A 251 -15.00 4.43 -8.94
N GLY A 252 -15.37 5.04 -7.80
CA GLY A 252 -16.60 5.84 -7.72
C GLY A 252 -16.55 7.13 -8.52
N GLU A 253 -15.36 7.72 -8.68
CA GLU A 253 -15.14 8.96 -9.42
C GLU A 253 -15.22 8.78 -10.93
N LEU A 254 -15.19 7.54 -11.44
CA LEU A 254 -15.25 7.24 -12.86
C LEU A 254 -16.38 8.01 -13.57
N LYS A 255 -17.58 8.06 -12.96
CA LYS A 255 -18.76 8.73 -13.53
C LYS A 255 -18.73 10.26 -13.44
N HIS A 256 -17.80 10.82 -12.68
CA HIS A 256 -17.69 12.25 -12.42
C HIS A 256 -16.65 12.95 -13.33
N GLY A 257 -16.38 12.36 -14.50
CA GLY A 257 -15.48 12.92 -15.51
C GLY A 257 -14.62 11.89 -16.23
N PRO A 258 -13.81 11.08 -15.49
CA PRO A 258 -12.82 10.18 -16.11
C PRO A 258 -13.35 9.16 -17.11
N ILE A 259 -14.63 8.80 -17.03
CA ILE A 259 -15.27 7.90 -18.00
C ILE A 259 -15.23 8.44 -19.44
N ALA A 260 -15.03 9.74 -19.61
CA ALA A 260 -14.87 10.37 -20.92
C ALA A 260 -13.56 9.97 -21.62
N LEU A 261 -12.59 9.42 -20.89
CA LEU A 261 -11.33 8.92 -21.43
C LEU A 261 -11.42 7.47 -21.92
N VAL A 262 -12.52 6.78 -21.59
CA VAL A 262 -12.70 5.37 -21.95
C VAL A 262 -13.14 5.26 -23.39
N ASP A 263 -12.34 4.58 -24.21
CA ASP A 263 -12.58 4.33 -25.63
C ASP A 263 -12.28 2.86 -25.96
N GLU A 264 -12.52 2.45 -27.18
CA GLU A 264 -12.29 1.09 -27.69
C GLU A 264 -10.83 0.66 -27.48
N GLY A 265 -10.62 -0.43 -26.75
CA GLY A 265 -9.30 -1.00 -26.45
C GLY A 265 -8.50 -0.26 -25.38
N GLU A 266 -9.02 0.83 -24.77
CA GLU A 266 -8.32 1.52 -23.67
C GLU A 266 -8.16 0.58 -22.48
N PRO A 267 -6.93 0.34 -21.98
CA PRO A 267 -6.71 -0.57 -20.86
C PRO A 267 -7.12 0.06 -19.53
N VAL A 268 -8.02 -0.62 -18.83
CA VAL A 268 -8.50 -0.25 -17.51
C VAL A 268 -8.23 -1.36 -16.52
N VAL A 269 -7.46 -1.08 -15.48
CA VAL A 269 -7.08 -2.01 -14.43
C VAL A 269 -7.99 -1.83 -13.22
N PHE A 270 -8.65 -2.89 -12.79
CA PHE A 270 -9.51 -2.90 -11.62
C PHE A 270 -8.93 -3.73 -10.47
N ILE A 271 -8.92 -3.16 -9.27
CA ILE A 271 -8.66 -3.91 -8.03
C ILE A 271 -10.01 -4.32 -7.46
N VAL A 272 -10.31 -5.63 -7.56
CA VAL A 272 -11.61 -6.18 -7.21
C VAL A 272 -11.57 -6.74 -5.79
N PRO A 273 -12.39 -6.21 -4.87
CA PRO A 273 -12.50 -6.76 -3.52
C PRO A 273 -13.19 -8.13 -3.53
N PRO A 274 -12.95 -8.99 -2.52
CA PRO A 274 -13.60 -10.30 -2.46
C PRO A 274 -15.14 -10.19 -2.41
N ALA A 275 -15.82 -11.15 -3.03
CA ALA A 275 -17.30 -11.21 -3.08
C ALA A 275 -17.95 -11.52 -1.72
N ARG A 276 -17.16 -11.90 -0.69
CA ARG A 276 -17.64 -12.18 0.67
C ARG A 276 -17.61 -10.96 1.57
N GLY A 277 -18.29 -11.04 2.72
CA GLY A 277 -18.37 -9.97 3.68
C GLY A 277 -19.43 -8.95 3.28
N ARG A 278 -19.06 -7.67 3.18
CA ARG A 278 -19.94 -6.62 2.67
C ARG A 278 -20.02 -6.69 1.15
N ASN A 279 -20.83 -7.61 0.61
CA ASN A 279 -21.01 -7.85 -0.83
C ASN A 279 -21.27 -6.59 -1.68
N VAL A 280 -21.80 -5.51 -1.05
CA VAL A 280 -22.05 -4.23 -1.74
C VAL A 280 -20.79 -3.68 -2.40
N LEU A 281 -19.61 -3.84 -1.77
CA LEU A 281 -18.36 -3.31 -2.31
C LEU A 281 -17.96 -4.03 -3.60
N HIS A 282 -18.00 -5.37 -3.63
CA HIS A 282 -17.74 -6.18 -4.81
C HIS A 282 -18.71 -5.83 -5.94
N ALA A 283 -20.01 -5.90 -5.70
CA ALA A 283 -21.03 -5.59 -6.70
C ALA A 283 -20.88 -4.17 -7.31
N LYS A 284 -20.42 -3.19 -6.50
CA LYS A 284 -20.16 -1.82 -7.00
C LYS A 284 -18.93 -1.74 -7.90
N VAL A 285 -17.93 -2.59 -7.70
CA VAL A 285 -16.78 -2.66 -8.61
C VAL A 285 -17.16 -3.38 -9.89
N ILE A 286 -17.88 -4.49 -9.81
CA ILE A 286 -18.39 -5.21 -10.99
C ILE A 286 -19.25 -4.29 -11.86
N SER A 287 -20.17 -3.51 -11.27
CA SER A 287 -20.96 -2.52 -12.03
C SER A 287 -20.07 -1.49 -12.73
N GLY A 288 -18.95 -1.07 -12.14
CA GLY A 288 -17.99 -0.19 -12.79
C GLY A 288 -17.28 -0.86 -13.98
N ILE A 289 -16.93 -2.14 -13.83
CA ILE A 289 -16.36 -2.95 -14.91
C ILE A 289 -17.34 -3.05 -16.08
N GLU A 290 -18.62 -3.39 -15.82
CA GLU A 290 -19.66 -3.46 -16.84
C GLU A 290 -19.79 -2.14 -17.62
N GLU A 291 -19.73 -1.00 -16.93
CA GLU A 291 -19.89 0.32 -17.53
C GLU A 291 -18.76 0.68 -18.51
N VAL A 292 -17.50 0.38 -18.15
CA VAL A 292 -16.36 0.65 -19.04
C VAL A 292 -16.25 -0.41 -20.14
N LYS A 293 -16.59 -1.66 -19.83
CA LYS A 293 -16.65 -2.74 -20.83
C LYS A 293 -17.67 -2.44 -21.93
N ALA A 294 -18.82 -1.88 -21.58
CA ALA A 294 -19.84 -1.47 -22.53
C ALA A 294 -19.37 -0.33 -23.49
N ARG A 295 -18.24 0.32 -23.17
CA ARG A 295 -17.60 1.34 -24.02
C ARG A 295 -16.39 0.81 -24.79
N GLY A 296 -16.17 -0.50 -24.76
CA GLY A 296 -15.09 -1.15 -25.50
C GLY A 296 -13.75 -1.22 -24.76
N ALA A 297 -13.66 -0.81 -23.50
CA ALA A 297 -12.41 -0.89 -22.74
C ALA A 297 -11.85 -2.32 -22.65
N TYR A 298 -10.53 -2.42 -22.65
CA TYR A 298 -9.83 -3.67 -22.34
C TYR A 298 -9.64 -3.79 -20.82
N ILE A 299 -10.25 -4.78 -20.22
CA ILE A 299 -10.32 -4.93 -18.74
C ILE A 299 -9.25 -5.88 -18.24
N ILE A 300 -8.36 -5.34 -17.39
CA ILE A 300 -7.43 -6.13 -16.57
C ILE A 300 -7.95 -6.10 -15.13
N ALA A 301 -8.20 -7.24 -14.52
CA ALA A 301 -8.67 -7.32 -13.15
C ALA A 301 -7.65 -7.99 -12.23
N VAL A 302 -7.45 -7.47 -11.02
CA VAL A 302 -6.81 -8.18 -9.91
C VAL A 302 -7.92 -8.66 -9.01
N ALA A 303 -8.12 -9.96 -8.88
CA ALA A 303 -9.28 -10.54 -8.21
C ALA A 303 -8.97 -11.84 -7.47
N GLU A 304 -9.87 -12.23 -6.59
CA GLU A 304 -9.81 -13.52 -5.90
C GLU A 304 -10.13 -14.66 -6.86
N GLU A 305 -9.45 -15.81 -6.72
CA GLU A 305 -9.69 -17.00 -7.54
C GLU A 305 -11.15 -17.43 -7.52
N ASN A 306 -11.62 -17.91 -8.67
CA ASN A 306 -12.97 -18.43 -8.86
C ASN A 306 -14.07 -17.38 -8.66
N ASP A 307 -13.82 -16.13 -9.04
CA ASP A 307 -14.83 -15.07 -9.07
C ASP A 307 -15.53 -15.06 -10.43
N PRO A 308 -16.75 -15.61 -10.56
CA PRO A 308 -17.44 -15.75 -11.84
C PRO A 308 -17.91 -14.41 -12.41
N ASP A 309 -18.11 -13.41 -11.58
CA ASP A 309 -18.53 -12.08 -12.01
C ASP A 309 -17.37 -11.36 -12.71
N VAL A 310 -16.15 -11.56 -12.21
CA VAL A 310 -14.93 -11.02 -12.83
C VAL A 310 -14.63 -11.76 -14.14
N GLU A 311 -14.68 -13.10 -14.14
CA GLU A 311 -14.45 -13.93 -15.35
C GLU A 311 -15.35 -13.54 -16.51
N ARG A 312 -16.58 -13.11 -16.20
CA ARG A 312 -17.56 -12.74 -17.23
C ARG A 312 -17.19 -11.48 -18.00
N TYR A 313 -16.50 -10.52 -17.38
CA TYR A 313 -16.29 -9.19 -17.93
C TYR A 313 -14.85 -8.81 -18.21
N ALA A 314 -13.89 -9.40 -17.48
CA ALA A 314 -12.48 -9.10 -17.65
C ALA A 314 -11.89 -9.82 -18.88
N ASP A 315 -11.03 -9.12 -19.62
CA ASP A 315 -10.26 -9.70 -20.72
C ASP A 315 -9.07 -10.50 -20.18
N VAL A 316 -8.51 -10.06 -19.06
CA VAL A 316 -7.42 -10.73 -18.34
C VAL A 316 -7.65 -10.60 -16.83
N VAL A 317 -7.37 -11.66 -16.09
CA VAL A 317 -7.43 -11.65 -14.63
C VAL A 317 -6.11 -12.08 -14.03
N PHE A 318 -5.58 -11.26 -13.14
CA PHE A 318 -4.49 -11.61 -12.23
C PHE A 318 -5.11 -12.15 -10.95
N TRP A 319 -5.10 -13.47 -10.82
CA TRP A 319 -5.73 -14.15 -9.69
C TRP A 319 -4.90 -14.04 -8.42
N ARG A 320 -5.58 -14.00 -7.29
CA ARG A 320 -4.98 -14.10 -5.95
C ARG A 320 -5.75 -15.08 -5.07
N PRO A 321 -5.09 -15.67 -4.06
CA PRO A 321 -5.78 -16.50 -3.08
C PRO A 321 -6.76 -15.70 -2.23
N ALA A 322 -7.76 -16.39 -1.72
CA ALA A 322 -8.71 -15.84 -0.78
C ALA A 322 -8.04 -15.21 0.46
N CYS A 323 -8.40 -13.96 0.80
CA CYS A 323 -7.93 -13.29 2.00
C CYS A 323 -8.94 -12.23 2.50
N PRO A 324 -8.88 -11.83 3.78
CA PRO A 324 -9.70 -10.73 4.29
C PRO A 324 -9.46 -9.44 3.49
N THR A 325 -10.52 -8.64 3.29
CA THR A 325 -10.46 -7.40 2.50
C THR A 325 -9.34 -6.46 2.95
N LEU A 326 -9.16 -6.26 4.27
CA LEU A 326 -8.10 -5.39 4.79
C LEU A 326 -6.69 -5.94 4.56
N MET A 327 -6.53 -7.25 4.31
CA MET A 327 -5.23 -7.87 4.03
C MET A 327 -4.91 -7.94 2.53
N SER A 328 -5.91 -7.79 1.67
CA SER A 328 -5.75 -7.96 0.22
C SER A 328 -4.71 -7.03 -0.42
N PRO A 329 -4.48 -5.78 0.04
CA PRO A 329 -3.45 -4.91 -0.53
C PRO A 329 -2.04 -5.52 -0.56
N LEU A 330 -1.70 -6.37 0.43
CA LEU A 330 -0.40 -7.05 0.49
C LEU A 330 -0.19 -8.03 -0.67
N VAL A 331 -1.27 -8.54 -1.23
CA VAL A 331 -1.25 -9.52 -2.33
C VAL A 331 -1.61 -8.85 -3.65
N ASP A 332 -2.59 -7.94 -3.65
CA ASP A 332 -3.10 -7.27 -4.86
C ASP A 332 -2.03 -6.43 -5.57
N VAL A 333 -1.07 -5.87 -4.84
CA VAL A 333 0.01 -5.05 -5.43
C VAL A 333 1.02 -5.87 -6.22
N VAL A 334 1.20 -7.14 -5.90
CA VAL A 334 2.26 -7.99 -6.47
C VAL A 334 2.15 -8.14 -8.00
N PRO A 335 0.99 -8.53 -8.57
CA PRO A 335 0.86 -8.63 -10.02
C PRO A 335 1.02 -7.27 -10.71
N LEU A 336 0.70 -6.15 -10.05
CA LEU A 336 0.90 -4.81 -10.60
C LEU A 336 2.38 -4.42 -10.68
N GLN A 337 3.17 -4.79 -9.68
CA GLN A 337 4.63 -4.62 -9.70
C GLN A 337 5.28 -5.46 -10.82
N LEU A 338 4.85 -6.72 -10.98
CA LEU A 338 5.30 -7.59 -12.07
C LEU A 338 4.90 -7.02 -13.44
N PHE A 339 3.67 -6.52 -13.57
CA PHE A 339 3.16 -5.92 -14.80
C PHE A 339 3.99 -4.69 -15.21
N ALA A 340 4.23 -3.77 -14.29
CA ALA A 340 5.06 -2.60 -14.54
C ALA A 340 6.49 -2.99 -14.94
N MET A 341 7.08 -3.99 -14.27
CA MET A 341 8.40 -4.53 -14.60
C MET A 341 8.43 -5.09 -16.03
N ASP A 342 7.47 -5.92 -16.39
CA ASP A 342 7.47 -6.57 -17.71
C ASP A 342 7.18 -5.56 -18.83
N MET A 343 6.30 -4.58 -18.60
CA MET A 343 6.09 -3.44 -19.51
C MET A 343 7.39 -2.68 -19.78
N ALA A 344 8.15 -2.35 -18.73
CA ALA A 344 9.43 -1.67 -18.86
C ALA A 344 10.46 -2.50 -19.62
N LYS A 345 10.55 -3.81 -19.33
CA LYS A 345 11.47 -4.75 -20.02
C LYS A 345 11.14 -4.88 -21.51
N LEU A 346 9.86 -5.03 -21.85
CA LEU A 346 9.41 -5.14 -23.23
C LEU A 346 9.71 -3.86 -24.04
N LYS A 347 9.70 -2.70 -23.35
CA LYS A 347 10.12 -1.41 -23.92
C LYS A 347 11.64 -1.19 -23.88
N ASN A 348 12.46 -2.17 -23.41
CA ASN A 348 13.89 -2.09 -23.24
C ASN A 348 14.36 -0.96 -22.31
N TYR A 349 13.59 -0.68 -21.24
CA TYR A 349 13.97 0.32 -20.22
C TYR A 349 14.71 -0.35 -19.05
N ASP A 350 15.58 0.43 -18.40
CA ASP A 350 16.24 0.00 -17.16
C ASP A 350 15.26 0.12 -15.97
N VAL A 351 14.84 -1.02 -15.44
CA VAL A 351 13.88 -1.08 -14.32
C VAL A 351 14.53 -0.80 -12.96
N ASP A 352 15.84 -0.98 -12.86
CA ASP A 352 16.58 -0.77 -11.61
C ASP A 352 16.95 0.70 -11.39
N LYS A 353 17.21 1.43 -12.50
CA LYS A 353 17.60 2.84 -12.52
C LYS A 353 16.79 3.62 -13.54
N PRO A 354 15.51 3.88 -13.29
CA PRO A 354 14.70 4.68 -14.21
C PRO A 354 15.21 6.11 -14.32
N ARG A 355 15.03 6.71 -15.50
CA ARG A 355 15.49 8.07 -15.78
C ARG A 355 14.82 9.09 -14.85
N ASN A 356 15.54 10.17 -14.54
CA ASN A 356 15.05 11.31 -13.76
C ASN A 356 14.61 11.01 -12.32
N LEU A 357 14.87 9.82 -11.82
CA LEU A 357 14.53 9.42 -10.46
C LEU A 357 15.79 9.07 -9.65
N ALA A 358 15.71 9.29 -8.35
CA ALA A 358 16.70 8.87 -7.37
C ALA A 358 16.02 8.03 -6.28
N LYS A 359 16.79 7.11 -5.64
CA LYS A 359 16.24 6.23 -4.58
C LYS A 359 15.71 7.02 -3.39
N SER A 360 16.32 8.16 -3.09
CA SER A 360 15.91 9.03 -1.98
C SER A 360 15.93 10.49 -2.42
N VAL A 361 14.87 11.21 -2.10
CA VAL A 361 14.75 12.66 -2.35
C VAL A 361 15.23 13.40 -1.10
N THR A 362 16.47 13.86 -1.14
CA THR A 362 17.18 14.49 -0.01
C THR A 362 17.21 16.01 -0.10
N VAL A 363 16.53 16.60 -1.06
CA VAL A 363 16.38 18.05 -1.28
C VAL A 363 14.91 18.41 -1.34
N GLU A 364 14.58 19.64 -0.96
CA GLU A 364 13.25 20.24 -1.16
C GLU A 364 13.08 20.75 -2.58
#